data_fbb74127e6a45671345f6490c59480be
#
_entry.id   fbb74127e6a45671345f6490c59480be
#
_cell.length_a   1.000
_cell.length_b   1.000
_cell.length_c   1.000
_cell.angle_alpha   90.00
_cell.angle_beta   90.00
_cell.angle_gamma   90.00
#
_symmetry.space_group_name_H-M   'P 1'
#
loop_
_entity.id
_entity.type
_entity.pdbx_description
1 polymer ?
#
loop_
_entity_poly.entity_id
_entity_poly.type
_entity_poly.pdbx_seq_one_letter_code
_entity_poly.pdbx_strand_id
1 'polypeptide(L)'
;MKKKIIYISVIVIILIIIIFLMKFNYKKINFGNNESNKSANEVKEYILNINSYTAELEVTINSNKNTNKYILRQEYVSGDIEKQTVIKPENIEGIEMSYKDGNIEINNSKLNLSKIYNNYPYLSDNVIWLNSFIDNCKKNPENVNVYEENEYIVMELNLTSNKYLVNRKLYLEKGTGKPKKMIVQDDNKKDVIYILYKEIDLNKK
;
A
#
# COMPACT_ATOMS: atom_id res chain seq x y z
N MET A 1 -6.74 36.46 44.19
CA MET A 1 -5.86 35.99 43.12
C MET A 1 -5.76 34.45 43.05
N LYS A 2 -5.54 33.71 44.12
CA LYS A 2 -5.39 32.23 44.11
C LYS A 2 -6.57 31.46 43.50
N LYS A 3 -7.83 31.86 43.71
CA LYS A 3 -9.01 31.19 43.12
C LYS A 3 -9.09 31.30 41.59
N LYS A 4 -8.70 32.45 41.03
CA LYS A 4 -8.69 32.61 39.55
C LYS A 4 -7.64 31.73 38.87
N ILE A 5 -6.49 31.52 39.49
CA ILE A 5 -5.43 30.64 38.98
C ILE A 5 -5.91 29.18 38.97
N ILE A 6 -6.64 28.73 39.98
CA ILE A 6 -7.20 27.39 40.06
C ILE A 6 -8.22 27.15 38.92
N TYR A 7 -9.11 28.09 38.63
CA TYR A 7 -10.08 27.97 37.54
C TYR A 7 -9.38 27.90 36.16
N ILE A 8 -8.32 28.67 35.94
CA ILE A 8 -7.55 28.64 34.68
C ILE A 8 -6.84 27.29 34.51
N SER A 9 -6.25 26.75 35.60
CA SER A 9 -5.58 25.42 35.52
C SER A 9 -6.58 24.29 35.23
N VAL A 10 -7.78 24.33 35.80
CA VAL A 10 -8.83 23.33 35.52
C VAL A 10 -9.28 23.39 34.05
N ILE A 11 -9.48 24.61 33.52
CA ILE A 11 -9.85 24.76 32.08
C ILE A 11 -8.76 24.21 31.15
N VAL A 12 -7.49 24.45 31.44
CA VAL A 12 -6.37 23.94 30.65
C VAL A 12 -6.31 22.40 30.70
N ILE A 13 -6.54 21.79 31.87
CA ILE A 13 -6.59 20.33 32.01
C ILE A 13 -7.76 19.74 31.22
N ILE A 14 -8.94 20.36 31.25
CA ILE A 14 -10.11 19.92 30.48
C ILE A 14 -9.81 20.01 28.95
N LEU A 15 -9.17 21.08 28.48
CA LEU A 15 -8.77 21.23 27.09
C LEU A 15 -7.76 20.15 26.65
N ILE A 16 -6.80 19.84 27.52
CA ILE A 16 -5.82 18.76 27.23
C ILE A 16 -6.53 17.39 27.15
N ILE A 17 -7.48 17.13 28.04
CA ILE A 17 -8.28 15.89 28.02
C ILE A 17 -9.13 15.81 26.73
N ILE A 18 -9.76 16.92 26.32
CA ILE A 18 -10.55 16.96 25.07
C ILE A 18 -9.65 16.70 23.86
N ILE A 19 -8.47 17.32 23.78
CA ILE A 19 -7.50 17.09 22.72
C ILE A 19 -7.01 15.63 22.71
N PHE A 20 -6.78 15.06 23.89
CA PHE A 20 -6.39 13.66 24.05
C PHE A 20 -7.52 12.72 23.62
N LEU A 21 -8.77 12.98 24.00
CA LEU A 21 -9.95 12.22 23.57
C LEU A 21 -10.20 12.38 22.07
N MET A 22 -9.97 13.54 21.49
CA MET A 22 -10.05 13.74 20.02
C MET A 22 -8.96 12.96 19.26
N LYS A 23 -7.75 12.83 19.82
CA LYS A 23 -6.70 11.98 19.23
C LYS A 23 -6.99 10.48 19.40
N PHE A 24 -7.71 10.07 20.45
CA PHE A 24 -8.09 8.66 20.66
C PHE A 24 -9.36 8.24 19.88
N ASN A 25 -10.17 9.17 19.42
CA ASN A 25 -11.35 8.90 18.59
C ASN A 25 -11.05 8.82 17.09
N TYR A 26 -9.83 8.47 16.69
CA TYR A 26 -9.69 7.80 15.40
C TYR A 26 -10.42 6.47 15.55
N LYS A 27 -11.66 6.43 15.06
CA LYS A 27 -12.42 5.20 14.86
C LYS A 27 -11.49 4.22 14.14
N LYS A 28 -10.98 3.23 14.87
CA LYS A 28 -10.44 2.03 14.28
C LYS A 28 -11.59 1.45 13.47
N ILE A 29 -11.58 1.61 12.14
CA ILE A 29 -12.56 0.98 11.27
C ILE A 29 -12.21 -0.50 11.32
N ASN A 30 -12.84 -1.23 12.24
CA ASN A 30 -12.72 -2.68 12.37
C ASN A 30 -13.57 -3.28 11.25
N PHE A 31 -12.92 -3.78 10.22
CA PHE A 31 -13.53 -4.68 9.25
C PHE A 31 -13.74 -6.05 9.92
N GLY A 32 -14.60 -6.11 10.94
CA GLY A 32 -15.12 -7.37 11.46
C GLY A 32 -16.15 -7.95 10.48
N ASN A 33 -16.29 -9.27 10.46
CA ASN A 33 -17.08 -10.16 9.60
C ASN A 33 -18.57 -9.84 9.38
N ASN A 34 -18.97 -8.59 9.34
CA ASN A 34 -20.31 -8.22 8.91
C ASN A 34 -20.26 -7.82 7.44
N GLU A 35 -20.89 -8.58 6.58
CA GLU A 35 -21.18 -8.31 5.16
C GLU A 35 -22.08 -7.06 4.96
N SER A 36 -21.79 -5.97 5.64
CA SER A 36 -22.45 -4.69 5.36
C SER A 36 -21.71 -4.03 4.20
N ASN A 37 -22.46 -3.73 3.13
CA ASN A 37 -21.98 -2.93 1.99
C ASN A 37 -21.35 -1.63 2.49
N LYS A 38 -20.03 -1.59 2.55
CA LYS A 38 -19.29 -0.39 2.94
C LYS A 38 -19.28 0.57 1.77
N SER A 39 -19.42 1.85 2.05
CA SER A 39 -19.33 2.87 1.03
C SER A 39 -17.92 2.91 0.41
N ALA A 40 -17.81 3.35 -0.84
CA ALA A 40 -16.53 3.51 -1.52
C ALA A 40 -15.55 4.39 -0.72
N ASN A 41 -16.05 5.41 -0.03
CA ASN A 41 -15.24 6.28 0.82
C ASN A 41 -14.71 5.57 2.08
N GLU A 42 -15.50 4.71 2.72
CA GLU A 42 -15.03 3.95 3.89
C GLU A 42 -13.93 2.96 3.51
N VAL A 43 -14.05 2.31 2.34
CA VAL A 43 -13.01 1.40 1.84
C VAL A 43 -11.75 2.16 1.44
N LYS A 44 -11.89 3.32 0.78
CA LYS A 44 -10.77 4.22 0.48
C LYS A 44 -10.01 4.61 1.76
N GLU A 45 -10.72 5.14 2.76
CA GLU A 45 -10.10 5.55 4.03
C GLU A 45 -9.43 4.38 4.74
N TYR A 46 -10.03 3.19 4.71
CA TYR A 46 -9.42 2.00 5.29
C TYR A 46 -8.09 1.67 4.62
N ILE A 47 -8.06 1.58 3.29
CA ILE A 47 -6.85 1.23 2.53
C ILE A 47 -5.75 2.29 2.70
N LEU A 48 -6.11 3.56 2.69
CA LEU A 48 -5.13 4.64 2.89
C LEU A 48 -4.50 4.64 4.29
N ASN A 49 -5.12 4.00 5.28
CA ASN A 49 -4.65 3.98 6.66
C ASN A 49 -4.01 2.65 7.09
N ILE A 50 -3.76 1.70 6.18
CA ILE A 50 -3.02 0.50 6.55
C ILE A 50 -1.57 0.84 6.89
N ASN A 51 -1.04 0.17 7.92
CA ASN A 51 0.33 0.38 8.41
C ASN A 51 1.23 -0.83 8.13
N SER A 52 0.64 -1.97 7.85
CA SER A 52 1.39 -3.18 7.55
C SER A 52 0.55 -4.15 6.71
N TYR A 53 1.23 -4.97 5.93
CA TYR A 53 0.62 -6.11 5.25
C TYR A 53 1.64 -7.20 4.97
N THR A 54 1.14 -8.42 4.80
CA THR A 54 1.85 -9.51 4.14
C THR A 54 1.01 -9.98 2.96
N ALA A 55 1.63 -10.24 1.82
CA ALA A 55 0.90 -10.68 0.63
C ALA A 55 1.69 -11.70 -0.19
N GLU A 56 0.97 -12.65 -0.81
CA GLU A 56 1.47 -13.44 -1.93
C GLU A 56 0.81 -12.93 -3.21
N LEU A 57 1.66 -12.60 -4.19
CA LEU A 57 1.28 -11.94 -5.43
C LEU A 57 1.60 -12.83 -6.62
N GLU A 58 0.68 -12.89 -7.59
CA GLU A 58 1.03 -13.29 -8.96
C GLU A 58 1.14 -12.02 -9.82
N VAL A 59 2.33 -11.77 -10.34
CA VAL A 59 2.64 -10.58 -11.14
C VAL A 59 2.90 -10.98 -12.57
N THR A 60 2.12 -10.41 -13.49
CA THR A 60 2.32 -10.57 -14.94
C THR A 60 2.79 -9.24 -15.52
N ILE A 61 3.97 -9.25 -16.16
CA ILE A 61 4.56 -8.07 -16.82
C ILE A 61 4.53 -8.29 -18.32
N ASN A 62 3.79 -7.43 -19.02
CA ASN A 62 3.67 -7.45 -20.47
C ASN A 62 4.61 -6.42 -21.08
N SER A 63 5.56 -6.87 -21.89
CA SER A 63 6.38 -6.03 -22.75
C SER A 63 5.96 -6.19 -24.21
N ASN A 64 6.54 -5.40 -25.10
CA ASN A 64 6.25 -5.52 -26.55
C ASN A 64 6.70 -6.87 -27.16
N LYS A 65 7.60 -7.59 -26.47
CA LYS A 65 8.19 -8.84 -26.99
C LYS A 65 7.81 -10.06 -26.17
N ASN A 66 7.64 -9.91 -24.85
CA ASN A 66 7.50 -11.02 -23.93
C ASN A 66 6.48 -10.73 -22.83
N THR A 67 5.86 -11.78 -22.34
CA THR A 67 5.09 -11.76 -21.08
C THR A 67 5.85 -12.58 -20.04
N ASN A 68 6.17 -11.97 -18.92
CA ASN A 68 6.83 -12.63 -17.79
C ASN A 68 5.87 -12.74 -16.61
N LYS A 69 5.93 -13.88 -15.92
CA LYS A 69 5.12 -14.14 -14.73
C LYS A 69 6.01 -14.45 -13.53
N TYR A 70 5.64 -13.88 -12.39
CA TYR A 70 6.34 -14.04 -11.12
C TYR A 70 5.35 -14.39 -10.03
N ILE A 71 5.75 -15.20 -9.06
CA ILE A 71 5.09 -15.29 -7.76
C ILE A 71 6.03 -14.65 -6.75
N LEU A 72 5.52 -13.66 -6.04
CA LEU A 72 6.28 -12.86 -5.09
C LEU A 72 5.59 -12.92 -3.72
N ARG A 73 6.39 -12.88 -2.66
CA ARG A 73 5.92 -12.61 -1.30
C ARG A 73 6.40 -11.23 -0.89
N GLN A 74 5.50 -10.42 -0.35
CA GLN A 74 5.80 -9.10 0.18
C GLN A 74 5.47 -9.04 1.67
N GLU A 75 6.34 -8.36 2.42
CA GLU A 75 6.16 -8.01 3.82
C GLU A 75 6.44 -6.51 3.96
N TYR A 76 5.47 -5.80 4.51
CA TYR A 76 5.57 -4.36 4.72
C TYR A 76 5.11 -4.00 6.13
N VAL A 77 5.93 -3.21 6.82
CA VAL A 77 5.61 -2.51 8.06
C VAL A 77 6.12 -1.09 7.94
N SER A 78 5.24 -0.12 8.06
CA SER A 78 5.58 1.30 7.90
C SER A 78 6.73 1.73 8.81
N GLY A 79 7.80 2.23 8.20
CA GLY A 79 8.99 2.71 8.89
C GLY A 79 9.94 1.62 9.41
N ASP A 80 9.68 0.33 9.12
CA ASP A 80 10.50 -0.78 9.63
C ASP A 80 10.84 -1.81 8.55
N ILE A 81 9.83 -2.48 7.97
CA ILE A 81 10.04 -3.60 7.05
C ILE A 81 9.47 -3.25 5.68
N GLU A 82 10.30 -3.38 4.65
CA GLU A 82 9.90 -3.36 3.25
C GLU A 82 10.71 -4.41 2.50
N LYS A 83 10.13 -5.61 2.38
CA LYS A 83 10.83 -6.81 1.91
C LYS A 83 10.01 -7.57 0.88
N GLN A 84 10.66 -8.01 -0.19
CA GLN A 84 10.08 -8.82 -1.24
C GLN A 84 10.94 -10.05 -1.53
N THR A 85 10.31 -11.21 -1.60
CA THR A 85 10.98 -12.47 -1.94
C THR A 85 10.38 -13.06 -3.22
N VAL A 86 11.22 -13.50 -4.14
CA VAL A 86 10.79 -14.23 -5.34
C VAL A 86 10.54 -15.68 -5.00
N ILE A 87 9.31 -16.17 -5.25
CA ILE A 87 8.91 -17.56 -5.09
C ILE A 87 9.01 -18.31 -6.43
N LYS A 88 8.66 -17.65 -7.53
CA LYS A 88 8.78 -18.17 -8.90
C LYS A 88 9.21 -17.07 -9.86
N PRO A 89 9.92 -17.39 -10.95
CA PRO A 89 10.33 -18.72 -11.44
C PRO A 89 11.54 -19.29 -10.68
N GLU A 90 11.78 -20.60 -10.83
CA GLU A 90 12.80 -21.36 -10.08
C GLU A 90 14.24 -20.86 -10.27
N ASN A 91 14.57 -20.35 -11.46
CA ASN A 91 15.92 -19.84 -11.76
C ASN A 91 16.31 -18.60 -10.95
N ILE A 92 15.36 -17.89 -10.34
CA ILE A 92 15.58 -16.73 -9.48
C ILE A 92 14.87 -16.89 -8.12
N GLU A 93 14.38 -18.08 -7.81
CA GLU A 93 13.72 -18.37 -6.54
C GLU A 93 14.64 -18.07 -5.35
N GLY A 94 14.05 -17.46 -4.32
CA GLY A 94 14.76 -17.12 -3.08
C GLY A 94 15.56 -15.82 -3.20
N ILE A 95 15.50 -15.08 -4.32
CA ILE A 95 16.00 -13.70 -4.32
C ILE A 95 15.11 -12.88 -3.38
N GLU A 96 15.75 -12.27 -2.40
CA GLU A 96 15.16 -11.38 -1.43
C GLU A 96 15.65 -9.95 -1.68
N MET A 97 14.73 -9.01 -1.74
CA MET A 97 15.01 -7.58 -1.86
C MET A 97 14.44 -6.89 -0.63
N SER A 98 15.32 -6.22 0.14
CA SER A 98 14.94 -5.40 1.28
C SER A 98 15.21 -3.93 0.99
N TYR A 99 14.29 -3.07 1.41
CA TYR A 99 14.35 -1.64 1.20
C TYR A 99 14.47 -0.94 2.55
N LYS A 100 15.51 -0.15 2.73
CA LYS A 100 15.73 0.59 3.97
C LYS A 100 16.56 1.85 3.71
N ASP A 101 16.10 2.99 4.24
CA ASP A 101 16.84 4.26 4.23
C ASP A 101 17.35 4.67 2.83
N GLY A 102 16.53 4.44 1.79
CA GLY A 102 16.91 4.74 0.40
C GLY A 102 17.83 3.72 -0.25
N ASN A 103 18.16 2.63 0.44
CA ASN A 103 19.02 1.57 -0.08
C ASN A 103 18.20 0.35 -0.47
N ILE A 104 18.69 -0.40 -1.45
CA ILE A 104 18.20 -1.74 -1.79
C ILE A 104 19.29 -2.75 -1.41
N GLU A 105 18.93 -3.72 -0.62
CA GLU A 105 19.75 -4.91 -0.37
C GLU A 105 19.12 -6.09 -1.12
N ILE A 106 19.91 -6.76 -1.96
CA ILE A 106 19.50 -7.95 -2.70
C ILE A 106 20.33 -9.13 -2.21
N ASN A 107 19.65 -10.15 -1.71
CA ASN A 107 20.26 -11.36 -1.18
C ASN A 107 19.66 -12.62 -1.86
N ASN A 108 20.52 -13.62 -2.07
CA ASN A 108 20.08 -14.99 -2.38
C ASN A 108 21.12 -15.98 -1.83
N SER A 109 20.77 -16.68 -0.75
CA SER A 109 21.66 -17.64 -0.09
C SER A 109 22.00 -18.84 -0.97
N LYS A 110 21.06 -19.30 -1.82
CA LYS A 110 21.29 -20.44 -2.73
C LYS A 110 22.33 -20.10 -3.80
N LEU A 111 22.35 -18.84 -4.27
CA LEU A 111 23.26 -18.35 -5.30
C LEU A 111 24.50 -17.67 -4.73
N ASN A 112 24.65 -17.62 -3.41
CA ASN A 112 25.69 -16.85 -2.70
C ASN A 112 25.78 -15.40 -3.20
N LEU A 113 24.61 -14.80 -3.45
CA LEU A 113 24.47 -13.42 -3.92
C LEU A 113 24.17 -12.51 -2.73
N SER A 114 24.96 -11.44 -2.58
CA SER A 114 24.62 -10.33 -1.70
C SER A 114 25.10 -9.04 -2.37
N LYS A 115 24.21 -8.07 -2.54
CA LYS A 115 24.52 -6.78 -3.14
C LYS A 115 23.67 -5.65 -2.55
N ILE A 116 24.34 -4.55 -2.22
CA ILE A 116 23.70 -3.33 -1.71
C ILE A 116 23.81 -2.24 -2.77
N TYR A 117 22.70 -1.58 -3.07
CA TYR A 117 22.62 -0.38 -3.89
C TYR A 117 22.25 0.79 -3.02
N ASN A 118 23.20 1.70 -2.79
CA ASN A 118 22.99 2.87 -1.96
C ASN A 118 22.29 3.98 -2.74
N ASN A 119 21.40 4.72 -2.07
CA ASN A 119 20.68 5.87 -2.62
C ASN A 119 19.99 5.57 -3.96
N TYR A 120 19.30 4.45 -4.03
CA TYR A 120 18.63 4.04 -5.27
C TYR A 120 17.41 4.93 -5.54
N PRO A 121 17.45 5.76 -6.61
CA PRO A 121 16.47 6.85 -6.79
C PRO A 121 15.06 6.38 -7.17
N TYR A 122 14.89 5.13 -7.58
CA TYR A 122 13.62 4.58 -8.07
C TYR A 122 12.85 3.77 -7.02
N LEU A 123 13.25 3.81 -5.75
CA LEU A 123 12.58 3.09 -4.67
C LEU A 123 11.13 3.54 -4.47
N SER A 124 10.90 4.85 -4.51
CA SER A 124 9.57 5.43 -4.30
C SER A 124 8.56 5.10 -5.40
N ASP A 125 9.05 4.69 -6.58
CA ASP A 125 8.22 4.44 -7.77
C ASP A 125 8.01 2.96 -8.04
N ASN A 126 8.20 2.10 -7.04
CA ASN A 126 7.96 0.67 -7.21
C ASN A 126 6.46 0.37 -7.37
N VAL A 127 6.01 0.32 -8.60
CA VAL A 127 4.60 0.18 -9.00
C VAL A 127 3.94 -1.13 -8.58
N ILE A 128 4.74 -2.14 -8.19
CA ILE A 128 4.25 -3.46 -7.76
C ILE A 128 3.80 -3.43 -6.29
N TRP A 129 4.23 -2.43 -5.51
CA TRP A 129 3.97 -2.35 -4.09
C TRP A 129 2.66 -1.62 -3.78
N LEU A 130 1.88 -2.21 -2.86
CA LEU A 130 0.64 -1.61 -2.37
C LEU A 130 0.89 -0.30 -1.60
N ASN A 131 1.92 -0.28 -0.74
CA ASN A 131 2.30 0.95 -0.01
C ASN A 131 2.72 2.07 -0.97
N SER A 132 3.45 1.79 -2.05
CA SER A 132 3.77 2.78 -3.07
C SER A 132 2.51 3.37 -3.74
N PHE A 133 1.50 2.54 -4.03
CA PHE A 133 0.20 3.03 -4.52
C PHE A 133 -0.47 3.94 -3.49
N ILE A 134 -0.53 3.52 -2.23
CA ILE A 134 -1.14 4.27 -1.13
C ILE A 134 -0.45 5.62 -0.93
N ASP A 135 0.89 5.63 -0.89
CA ASP A 135 1.67 6.86 -0.69
C ASP A 135 1.49 7.85 -1.84
N ASN A 136 1.41 7.35 -3.07
CA ASN A 136 1.12 8.20 -4.24
C ASN A 136 -0.32 8.74 -4.21
N CYS A 137 -1.31 7.97 -3.75
CA CYS A 137 -2.67 8.47 -3.54
C CYS A 137 -2.72 9.57 -2.47
N LYS A 138 -1.95 9.45 -1.39
CA LYS A 138 -1.87 10.47 -0.33
C LYS A 138 -1.17 11.75 -0.80
N LYS A 139 -0.13 11.60 -1.63
CA LYS A 139 0.63 12.74 -2.18
C LYS A 139 -0.12 13.50 -3.26
N ASN A 140 -1.02 12.84 -4.00
CA ASN A 140 -1.72 13.40 -5.15
C ASN A 140 -3.23 13.10 -5.06
N PRO A 141 -3.93 13.56 -4.02
CA PRO A 141 -5.34 13.20 -3.78
C PRO A 141 -6.29 13.66 -4.90
N GLU A 142 -5.94 14.72 -5.64
CA GLU A 142 -6.68 15.25 -6.78
C GLU A 142 -6.62 14.33 -8.02
N ASN A 143 -5.63 13.44 -8.09
CA ASN A 143 -5.45 12.48 -9.18
C ASN A 143 -6.08 11.10 -8.86
N VAL A 144 -6.76 10.98 -7.72
CA VAL A 144 -7.40 9.74 -7.26
C VAL A 144 -8.89 9.79 -7.57
N ASN A 145 -9.36 8.87 -8.42
CA ASN A 145 -10.77 8.61 -8.64
C ASN A 145 -11.19 7.32 -7.93
N VAL A 146 -12.38 7.33 -7.29
CA VAL A 146 -12.91 6.15 -6.59
C VAL A 146 -14.34 5.91 -7.08
N TYR A 147 -14.60 4.69 -7.55
CA TYR A 147 -15.89 4.29 -8.10
C TYR A 147 -16.18 2.81 -7.85
N GLU A 148 -17.42 2.43 -8.04
CA GLU A 148 -17.86 1.04 -7.94
C GLU A 148 -17.89 0.38 -9.32
N GLU A 149 -17.36 -0.84 -9.40
CA GLU A 149 -17.37 -1.67 -10.60
C GLU A 149 -17.66 -3.12 -10.20
N ASN A 150 -18.85 -3.62 -10.50
CA ASN A 150 -19.32 -4.95 -10.10
C ASN A 150 -19.21 -5.16 -8.58
N GLU A 151 -18.51 -6.23 -8.16
CA GLU A 151 -18.24 -6.56 -6.75
C GLU A 151 -17.06 -5.78 -6.14
N TYR A 152 -16.45 -4.87 -6.91
CA TYR A 152 -15.27 -4.14 -6.47
C TYR A 152 -15.55 -2.65 -6.23
N ILE A 153 -14.76 -2.08 -5.33
CA ILE A 153 -14.46 -0.66 -5.27
C ILE A 153 -13.12 -0.46 -5.95
N VAL A 154 -13.08 0.41 -6.95
CA VAL A 154 -11.88 0.69 -7.72
C VAL A 154 -11.31 2.04 -7.28
N MET A 155 -10.04 2.05 -6.89
CA MET A 155 -9.25 3.26 -6.71
C MET A 155 -8.32 3.42 -7.90
N GLU A 156 -8.54 4.45 -8.69
CA GLU A 156 -7.75 4.76 -9.88
C GLU A 156 -6.89 5.98 -9.62
N LEU A 157 -5.58 5.84 -9.83
CA LEU A 157 -4.58 6.89 -9.66
C LEU A 157 -3.93 7.19 -11.00
N ASN A 158 -4.04 8.44 -11.47
CA ASN A 158 -3.42 8.91 -12.69
C ASN A 158 -2.19 9.77 -12.39
N LEU A 159 -1.01 9.31 -12.79
CA LEU A 159 0.25 10.05 -12.63
C LEU A 159 0.86 10.32 -14.00
N THR A 160 1.21 11.58 -14.28
CA THR A 160 1.78 12.00 -15.56
C THR A 160 3.32 11.94 -15.62
N SER A 161 3.95 11.52 -14.52
CA SER A 161 5.42 11.55 -14.39
C SER A 161 6.17 10.53 -15.24
N ASN A 162 5.50 9.44 -15.66
CA ASN A 162 6.13 8.38 -16.44
C ASN A 162 5.16 7.84 -17.50
N LYS A 163 5.44 8.07 -18.79
CA LYS A 163 4.58 7.63 -19.90
C LYS A 163 4.34 6.12 -20.00
N TYR A 164 5.16 5.30 -19.36
CA TYR A 164 5.03 3.84 -19.40
C TYR A 164 4.18 3.28 -18.24
N LEU A 165 3.98 4.05 -17.19
CA LEU A 165 3.34 3.60 -15.95
C LEU A 165 2.43 4.73 -15.41
N VAL A 166 1.49 5.17 -16.24
CA VAL A 166 0.71 6.41 -16.03
C VAL A 166 -0.47 6.17 -15.10
N ASN A 167 -1.16 5.06 -15.27
CA ASN A 167 -2.41 4.81 -14.57
C ASN A 167 -2.31 3.52 -13.75
N ARG A 168 -2.76 3.58 -12.50
CA ARG A 168 -2.86 2.43 -11.61
C ARG A 168 -4.28 2.28 -11.09
N LYS A 169 -4.86 1.07 -11.24
CA LYS A 169 -6.20 0.74 -10.75
C LYS A 169 -6.10 -0.36 -9.71
N LEU A 170 -6.43 -0.03 -8.48
CA LEU A 170 -6.52 -0.99 -7.37
C LEU A 170 -7.97 -1.40 -7.18
N TYR A 171 -8.26 -2.70 -7.30
CA TYR A 171 -9.56 -3.30 -7.10
C TYR A 171 -9.66 -3.89 -5.70
N LEU A 172 -10.65 -3.46 -4.93
CA LEU A 172 -10.89 -3.81 -3.54
C LEU A 172 -12.24 -4.52 -3.43
N GLU A 173 -12.31 -5.62 -2.72
CA GLU A 173 -13.58 -6.31 -2.43
C GLU A 173 -14.49 -5.40 -1.59
N LYS A 174 -15.75 -5.17 -2.01
CA LYS A 174 -16.70 -4.30 -1.32
C LYS A 174 -16.92 -4.71 0.14
N GLY A 175 -17.08 -6.01 0.41
CA GLY A 175 -17.38 -6.52 1.74
C GLY A 175 -16.21 -6.37 2.72
N THR A 176 -14.99 -6.70 2.29
CA THR A 176 -13.79 -6.78 3.15
C THR A 176 -12.87 -5.58 3.03
N GLY A 177 -12.91 -4.85 1.92
CA GLY A 177 -11.94 -3.82 1.57
C GLY A 177 -10.56 -4.38 1.21
N LYS A 178 -10.41 -5.71 1.07
CA LYS A 178 -9.12 -6.31 0.74
C LYS A 178 -8.76 -6.11 -0.73
N PRO A 179 -7.50 -5.80 -1.04
CA PRO A 179 -6.99 -5.82 -2.39
C PRO A 179 -7.18 -7.18 -3.07
N LYS A 180 -7.72 -7.16 -4.28
CA LYS A 180 -7.88 -8.36 -5.11
C LYS A 180 -6.93 -8.37 -6.28
N LYS A 181 -6.84 -7.24 -6.97
CA LYS A 181 -5.90 -7.06 -8.09
C LYS A 181 -5.50 -5.60 -8.21
N MET A 182 -4.34 -5.37 -8.81
CA MET A 182 -3.92 -4.05 -9.26
C MET A 182 -3.48 -4.13 -10.73
N ILE A 183 -3.88 -3.15 -11.53
CA ILE A 183 -3.53 -3.03 -12.94
C ILE A 183 -2.74 -1.75 -13.12
N VAL A 184 -1.61 -1.85 -13.83
CA VAL A 184 -0.80 -0.69 -14.22
C VAL A 184 -0.87 -0.54 -15.74
N GLN A 185 -1.18 0.66 -16.20
CA GLN A 185 -1.37 0.97 -17.61
C GLN A 185 -0.38 2.02 -18.08
N ASP A 186 -0.02 1.96 -19.37
CA ASP A 186 0.74 3.01 -20.04
C ASP A 186 -0.16 4.19 -20.47
N ASP A 187 0.42 5.17 -21.15
CA ASP A 187 -0.28 6.36 -21.67
C ASP A 187 -1.34 6.04 -22.73
N ASN A 188 -1.26 4.89 -23.40
CA ASN A 188 -2.25 4.38 -24.34
C ASN A 188 -3.34 3.53 -23.67
N LYS A 189 -3.38 3.50 -22.34
CA LYS A 189 -4.29 2.66 -21.52
C LYS A 189 -4.12 1.15 -21.76
N LYS A 190 -2.95 0.72 -22.21
CA LYS A 190 -2.60 -0.69 -22.35
C LYS A 190 -2.12 -1.23 -21.01
N ASP A 191 -2.65 -2.40 -20.60
CA ASP A 191 -2.23 -3.09 -19.39
C ASP A 191 -0.80 -3.61 -19.54
N VAL A 192 0.14 -3.01 -18.82
CA VAL A 192 1.57 -3.37 -18.82
C VAL A 192 1.95 -4.23 -17.63
N ILE A 193 1.29 -4.06 -16.47
CA ILE A 193 1.49 -4.94 -15.32
C ILE A 193 0.13 -5.33 -14.75
N TYR A 194 -0.04 -6.60 -14.47
CA TYR A 194 -1.18 -7.15 -13.77
C TYR A 194 -0.71 -7.85 -12.50
N ILE A 195 -1.27 -7.47 -11.37
CA ILE A 195 -0.95 -7.99 -10.04
C ILE A 195 -2.21 -8.61 -9.46
N LEU A 196 -2.16 -9.90 -9.17
CA LEU A 196 -3.23 -10.61 -8.47
C LEU A 196 -2.77 -10.89 -7.04
N TYR A 197 -3.53 -10.43 -6.05
CA TYR A 197 -3.31 -10.76 -4.64
C TYR A 197 -3.94 -12.14 -4.38
N LYS A 198 -3.10 -13.18 -4.29
CA LYS A 198 -3.53 -14.55 -3.97
C LYS A 198 -3.98 -14.63 -2.52
N GLU A 199 -3.13 -14.12 -1.65
CA GLU A 199 -3.37 -13.97 -0.23
C GLU A 199 -2.90 -12.59 0.21
N ILE A 200 -3.65 -11.95 1.08
CA ILE A 200 -3.26 -10.69 1.71
C ILE A 200 -3.84 -10.58 3.11
N ASP A 201 -2.97 -10.29 4.05
CA ASP A 201 -3.31 -9.92 5.41
C ASP A 201 -2.93 -8.48 5.66
N LEU A 202 -3.92 -7.65 6.01
CA LEU A 202 -3.75 -6.22 6.27
C LEU A 202 -3.67 -5.95 7.76
N ASN A 203 -2.82 -4.98 8.17
CA ASN A 203 -2.67 -4.54 9.57
C ASN A 203 -2.29 -5.68 10.53
N LYS A 204 -1.53 -6.66 10.10
CA LYS A 204 -0.95 -7.66 10.99
C LYS A 204 -0.05 -6.95 12.01
N LYS A 205 -0.35 -7.14 13.31
CA LYS A 205 0.50 -6.66 14.40
C LYS A 205 1.73 -7.52 14.55
#